data_eaf7a27130aa9c21246d12c432cc785d
#
_entry.id   eaf7a27130aa9c21246d12c432cc785d
#
_cell.length_a   1.000
_cell.length_b   1.000
_cell.length_c   1.000
_cell.angle_alpha   90.00
_cell.angle_beta   90.00
_cell.angle_gamma   90.00
#
_symmetry.space_group_name_H-M   'P 1'
#
loop_
_entity.id
_entity.type
_entity.pdbx_description
1 polymer ?
#
loop_
_entity_poly.entity_id
_entity_poly.type
_entity_poly.pdbx_seq_one_letter_code
_entity_poly.pdbx_strand_id
1 'polypeptide(L)'
;SVGAPGIDNIVNMNLLSRDELEDELEWKLNGTTALFTFHPETLSMVSVRKEIKRILEVIVNSNINVLFTYANSDNGGRVINNEIEKFASKDKKRFLVVKSLGQLKYLSAMKHLDFVIGNTSSGIIEAASFQKPVINIGNRQLGRLQSKNVIDSTIEKLEDSIFQAISDSFIEYCNDVVNIYGDGSASHHIVTSLENQNLSPIKK
;
A
#
# COMPACT_ATOMS: atom_id res chain seq x y z
N SER A 1 17.18 17.76 -1.03
CA SER A 1 16.01 16.86 -1.00
C SER A 1 14.75 17.66 -1.23
N VAL A 2 13.91 17.23 -2.16
CA VAL A 2 12.71 17.99 -2.59
C VAL A 2 11.39 17.26 -2.28
N GLY A 3 11.47 16.08 -1.69
CA GLY A 3 10.31 15.21 -1.46
C GLY A 3 9.99 14.31 -2.67
N ALA A 4 8.92 13.51 -2.52
CA ALA A 4 8.44 12.59 -3.55
C ALA A 4 7.26 13.20 -4.31
N PRO A 5 7.35 13.38 -5.65
CA PRO A 5 6.26 13.97 -6.46
C PRO A 5 4.93 13.20 -6.38
N GLY A 6 4.98 11.91 -6.02
CA GLY A 6 3.76 11.13 -5.78
C GLY A 6 2.88 11.68 -4.66
N ILE A 7 3.48 12.37 -3.67
CA ILE A 7 2.74 12.98 -2.55
C ILE A 7 1.95 14.22 -3.01
N ASP A 8 2.46 14.94 -4.01
CA ASP A 8 1.75 16.09 -4.57
C ASP A 8 0.36 15.70 -5.11
N ASN A 9 0.24 14.49 -5.65
CA ASN A 9 -1.04 13.96 -6.13
C ASN A 9 -2.03 13.71 -4.98
N ILE A 10 -1.54 13.31 -3.80
CA ILE A 10 -2.39 13.09 -2.62
C ILE A 10 -3.03 14.40 -2.15
N VAL A 11 -2.24 15.48 -2.17
CA VAL A 11 -2.68 16.80 -1.69
C VAL A 11 -3.58 17.50 -2.72
N ASN A 12 -3.26 17.36 -4.03
CA ASN A 12 -3.92 18.11 -5.09
C ASN A 12 -5.09 17.38 -5.75
N MET A 13 -5.27 16.08 -5.51
CA MET A 13 -6.33 15.28 -6.12
C MET A 13 -7.60 15.31 -5.26
N ASN A 14 -8.75 15.55 -5.90
CA ASN A 14 -10.05 15.37 -5.26
C ASN A 14 -10.33 13.87 -5.10
N LEU A 15 -9.96 13.32 -3.94
CA LEU A 15 -10.19 11.92 -3.64
C LEU A 15 -11.68 11.66 -3.42
N LEU A 16 -12.13 10.48 -3.82
CA LEU A 16 -13.49 10.02 -3.61
C LEU A 16 -13.84 10.02 -2.12
N SER A 17 -15.08 10.35 -1.80
CA SER A 17 -15.67 10.05 -0.50
C SER A 17 -15.79 8.53 -0.30
N ARG A 18 -16.07 8.09 0.91
CA ARG A 18 -16.28 6.67 1.21
C ARG A 18 -17.43 6.09 0.39
N ASP A 19 -18.55 6.79 0.33
CA ASP A 19 -19.74 6.33 -0.40
C ASP A 19 -19.48 6.22 -1.91
N GLU A 20 -18.83 7.24 -2.51
CA GLU A 20 -18.43 7.19 -3.92
C GLU A 20 -17.46 6.05 -4.21
N LEU A 21 -16.51 5.78 -3.31
CA LEU A 21 -15.59 4.66 -3.47
C LEU A 21 -16.32 3.31 -3.39
N GLU A 22 -17.25 3.14 -2.44
CA GLU A 22 -18.06 1.94 -2.29
C GLU A 22 -18.93 1.69 -3.54
N ASP A 23 -19.53 2.74 -4.09
CA ASP A 23 -20.34 2.66 -5.31
C ASP A 23 -19.47 2.31 -6.54
N GLU A 24 -18.29 2.93 -6.67
CA GLU A 24 -17.33 2.65 -7.75
C GLU A 24 -16.72 1.24 -7.67
N LEU A 25 -16.65 0.67 -6.47
CA LEU A 25 -16.17 -0.71 -6.24
C LEU A 25 -17.29 -1.74 -6.26
N GLU A 26 -18.57 -1.30 -6.23
CA GLU A 26 -19.73 -2.16 -6.00
C GLU A 26 -19.53 -3.05 -4.75
N TRP A 27 -18.85 -2.50 -3.74
CA TRP A 27 -18.46 -3.25 -2.53
C TRP A 27 -18.49 -2.37 -1.29
N LYS A 28 -19.10 -2.86 -0.22
CA LYS A 28 -19.24 -2.09 1.03
C LYS A 28 -18.04 -2.31 1.96
N LEU A 29 -17.52 -1.22 2.50
CA LEU A 29 -16.41 -1.20 3.45
C LEU A 29 -16.94 -1.45 4.88
N ASN A 30 -17.32 -2.70 5.16
CA ASN A 30 -17.88 -3.09 6.45
C ASN A 30 -16.80 -3.69 7.35
N GLY A 31 -16.76 -3.28 8.63
CA GLY A 31 -15.76 -3.76 9.59
C GLY A 31 -14.32 -3.40 9.19
N THR A 32 -13.37 -4.03 9.83
CA THR A 32 -11.93 -3.78 9.59
C THR A 32 -11.52 -4.24 8.20
N THR A 33 -11.02 -3.34 7.38
CA THR A 33 -10.73 -3.58 5.97
C THR A 33 -9.31 -3.15 5.59
N ALA A 34 -8.55 -4.05 4.97
CA ALA A 34 -7.21 -3.80 4.50
C ALA A 34 -7.12 -3.58 2.99
N LEU A 35 -6.21 -2.73 2.56
CA LEU A 35 -5.73 -2.67 1.16
C LEU A 35 -4.53 -3.59 1.01
N PHE A 36 -4.64 -4.58 0.13
CA PHE A 36 -3.58 -5.56 -0.08
C PHE A 36 -2.95 -5.45 -1.46
N THR A 37 -1.63 -5.28 -1.49
CA THR A 37 -0.83 -5.32 -2.73
C THR A 37 0.48 -6.06 -2.46
N PHE A 38 0.66 -7.21 -3.08
CA PHE A 38 1.86 -8.03 -2.88
C PHE A 38 2.49 -8.40 -4.22
N HIS A 39 3.80 -8.17 -4.33
CA HIS A 39 4.59 -8.44 -5.53
C HIS A 39 5.59 -9.56 -5.25
N PRO A 40 5.92 -10.40 -6.25
CA PRO A 40 6.97 -11.39 -6.08
C PRO A 40 8.31 -10.71 -5.79
N GLU A 41 9.11 -11.28 -4.90
CA GLU A 41 10.48 -10.84 -4.68
C GLU A 41 11.38 -11.47 -5.74
N THR A 42 12.09 -10.65 -6.52
CA THR A 42 12.87 -11.10 -7.68
C THR A 42 14.03 -12.02 -7.33
N LEU A 43 14.47 -12.03 -6.08
CA LEU A 43 15.61 -12.85 -5.58
C LEU A 43 15.17 -14.07 -4.78
N SER A 44 13.87 -14.24 -4.51
CA SER A 44 13.38 -15.36 -3.71
C SER A 44 13.20 -16.62 -4.56
N MET A 45 13.95 -17.67 -4.25
CA MET A 45 13.79 -19.02 -4.80
C MET A 45 12.66 -19.80 -4.13
N VAL A 46 12.03 -19.24 -3.09
CA VAL A 46 10.85 -19.82 -2.43
C VAL A 46 9.70 -19.81 -3.41
N SER A 47 8.97 -20.92 -3.48
CA SER A 47 7.78 -20.99 -4.33
C SER A 47 6.81 -19.85 -3.99
N VAL A 48 6.75 -18.85 -4.85
CA VAL A 48 5.82 -17.69 -4.76
C VAL A 48 4.39 -18.15 -4.43
N ARG A 49 3.98 -19.31 -4.99
CA ARG A 49 2.67 -19.90 -4.69
C ARG A 49 2.54 -20.32 -3.22
N LYS A 50 3.59 -20.88 -2.62
CA LYS A 50 3.56 -21.30 -1.20
C LYS A 50 3.50 -20.08 -0.30
N GLU A 51 4.24 -19.06 -0.64
CA GLU A 51 4.29 -17.80 0.10
C GLU A 51 2.93 -17.11 0.12
N ILE A 52 2.34 -16.85 -1.06
CA ILE A 52 1.03 -16.20 -1.12
C ILE A 52 -0.07 -17.02 -0.43
N LYS A 53 -0.07 -18.35 -0.54
CA LYS A 53 -1.03 -19.19 0.16
C LYS A 53 -0.95 -19.04 1.68
N ARG A 54 0.26 -19.01 2.26
CA ARG A 54 0.44 -18.80 3.70
C ARG A 54 -0.07 -17.42 4.15
N ILE A 55 0.21 -16.38 3.36
CA ILE A 55 -0.34 -15.04 3.63
C ILE A 55 -1.87 -15.07 3.64
N LEU A 56 -2.48 -15.69 2.64
CA LEU A 56 -3.94 -15.79 2.53
C LEU A 56 -4.57 -16.62 3.65
N GLU A 57 -3.89 -17.67 4.14
CA GLU A 57 -4.31 -18.46 5.31
C GLU A 57 -4.34 -17.58 6.58
N VAL A 58 -3.35 -16.74 6.81
CA VAL A 58 -3.36 -15.79 7.93
C VAL A 58 -4.51 -14.80 7.79
N ILE A 59 -4.71 -14.22 6.59
CA ILE A 59 -5.78 -13.24 6.32
C ILE A 59 -7.16 -13.81 6.63
N VAL A 60 -7.45 -15.06 6.25
CA VAL A 60 -8.77 -15.66 6.51
C VAL A 60 -9.03 -15.82 8.00
N ASN A 61 -8.00 -16.16 8.77
CA ASN A 61 -8.09 -16.38 10.21
C ASN A 61 -8.19 -15.07 11.01
N SER A 62 -7.69 -13.96 10.46
CA SER A 62 -7.68 -12.66 11.15
C SER A 62 -9.02 -11.92 11.12
N ASN A 63 -10.06 -12.49 10.53
CA ASN A 63 -11.42 -11.93 10.45
C ASN A 63 -11.50 -10.48 9.90
N ILE A 64 -10.62 -10.12 8.97
CA ILE A 64 -10.60 -8.83 8.29
C ILE A 64 -11.21 -8.95 6.89
N ASN A 65 -11.67 -7.84 6.34
CA ASN A 65 -12.02 -7.72 4.93
C ASN A 65 -10.82 -7.22 4.13
N VAL A 66 -10.71 -7.58 2.87
CA VAL A 66 -9.54 -7.19 2.08
C VAL A 66 -9.92 -6.80 0.66
N LEU A 67 -9.47 -5.62 0.27
CA LEU A 67 -9.42 -5.17 -1.11
C LEU A 67 -8.05 -5.53 -1.69
N PHE A 68 -8.04 -6.54 -2.55
CA PHE A 68 -6.83 -6.99 -3.24
C PHE A 68 -6.62 -6.25 -4.55
N THR A 69 -5.39 -5.78 -4.79
CA THR A 69 -4.95 -5.37 -6.12
C THR A 69 -3.97 -6.40 -6.69
N TYR A 70 -3.87 -6.46 -8.00
CA TYR A 70 -2.97 -7.39 -8.66
C TYR A 70 -1.50 -7.05 -8.41
N ALA A 71 -0.69 -8.09 -8.35
CA ALA A 71 0.75 -7.97 -8.49
C ALA A 71 1.10 -7.40 -9.87
N ASN A 72 2.25 -6.73 -9.94
CA ASN A 72 2.81 -6.26 -11.20
C ASN A 72 3.14 -7.42 -12.16
N SER A 73 3.63 -7.08 -13.37
CA SER A 73 3.94 -8.03 -14.44
C SER A 73 5.23 -8.84 -14.21
N ASP A 74 5.89 -8.69 -13.06
CA ASP A 74 7.12 -9.42 -12.74
C ASP A 74 6.91 -10.94 -12.76
N ASN A 75 8.01 -11.66 -12.91
CA ASN A 75 7.99 -13.13 -12.90
C ASN A 75 7.37 -13.63 -11.59
N GLY A 76 6.31 -14.42 -11.68
CA GLY A 76 5.52 -14.90 -10.53
C GLY A 76 4.27 -14.07 -10.22
N GLY A 77 4.11 -12.86 -10.74
CA GLY A 77 2.91 -12.02 -10.51
C GLY A 77 1.61 -12.71 -10.92
N ARG A 78 1.60 -13.45 -12.05
CA ARG A 78 0.44 -14.24 -12.48
C ARG A 78 0.07 -15.35 -11.48
N VAL A 79 1.06 -15.95 -10.82
CA VAL A 79 0.83 -16.99 -9.81
C VAL A 79 0.13 -16.38 -8.60
N ILE A 80 0.60 -15.21 -8.13
CA ILE A 80 -0.01 -14.47 -7.03
C ILE A 80 -1.46 -14.11 -7.37
N ASN A 81 -1.69 -13.50 -8.51
CA ASN A 81 -3.02 -13.05 -8.94
C ASN A 81 -4.01 -14.22 -9.03
N ASN A 82 -3.59 -15.36 -9.59
CA ASN A 82 -4.43 -16.56 -9.69
C ASN A 82 -4.79 -17.15 -8.31
N GLU A 83 -3.86 -17.14 -7.34
CA GLU A 83 -4.13 -17.64 -6.00
C GLU A 83 -5.06 -16.67 -5.23
N ILE A 84 -4.88 -15.35 -5.39
CA ILE A 84 -5.77 -14.33 -4.82
C ILE A 84 -7.20 -14.47 -5.39
N GLU A 85 -7.36 -14.61 -6.70
CA GLU A 85 -8.69 -14.79 -7.33
C GLU A 85 -9.41 -16.04 -6.81
N LYS A 86 -8.71 -17.17 -6.75
CA LYS A 86 -9.26 -18.42 -6.20
C LYS A 86 -9.65 -18.29 -4.74
N PHE A 87 -8.86 -17.54 -3.97
CA PHE A 87 -9.12 -17.30 -2.56
C PHE A 87 -10.36 -16.42 -2.38
N ALA A 88 -10.39 -15.26 -3.02
CA ALA A 88 -11.44 -14.27 -2.89
C ALA A 88 -12.80 -14.77 -3.42
N SER A 89 -12.79 -15.67 -4.42
CA SER A 89 -14.03 -16.26 -4.96
C SER A 89 -14.84 -17.05 -3.92
N LYS A 90 -14.23 -17.46 -2.81
CA LYS A 90 -14.88 -18.24 -1.73
C LYS A 90 -15.76 -17.36 -0.82
N ASP A 91 -15.42 -16.08 -0.68
CA ASP A 91 -16.18 -15.15 0.15
C ASP A 91 -16.09 -13.71 -0.44
N LYS A 92 -16.93 -13.43 -1.43
CA LYS A 92 -16.99 -12.14 -2.11
C LYS A 92 -17.52 -10.99 -1.23
N LYS A 93 -18.08 -11.28 -0.07
CA LYS A 93 -18.50 -10.25 0.88
C LYS A 93 -17.30 -9.68 1.62
N ARG A 94 -16.34 -10.54 1.98
CA ARG A 94 -15.12 -10.13 2.68
C ARG A 94 -13.97 -9.76 1.75
N PHE A 95 -13.92 -10.31 0.54
CA PHE A 95 -12.76 -10.25 -0.34
C PHE A 95 -13.13 -9.72 -1.71
N LEU A 96 -12.65 -8.54 -2.05
CA LEU A 96 -12.77 -7.97 -3.39
C LEU A 96 -11.41 -8.01 -4.09
N VAL A 97 -11.40 -8.41 -5.35
CA VAL A 97 -10.20 -8.37 -6.20
C VAL A 97 -10.41 -7.39 -7.34
N VAL A 98 -9.52 -6.42 -7.45
CA VAL A 98 -9.51 -5.45 -8.56
C VAL A 98 -8.16 -5.50 -9.26
N LYS A 99 -8.16 -5.69 -10.57
CA LYS A 99 -6.91 -5.79 -11.36
C LYS A 99 -6.06 -4.53 -11.24
N SER A 100 -6.71 -3.39 -11.37
CA SER A 100 -6.09 -2.08 -11.20
C SER A 100 -7.15 -1.09 -10.76
N LEU A 101 -6.86 -0.35 -9.71
CA LEU A 101 -7.73 0.72 -9.22
C LEU A 101 -7.49 2.05 -9.96
N GLY A 102 -6.37 2.16 -10.69
CA GLY A 102 -5.89 3.46 -11.12
C GLY A 102 -5.51 4.32 -9.90
N GLN A 103 -5.00 5.52 -10.14
CA GLN A 103 -4.48 6.37 -9.07
C GLN A 103 -5.59 6.87 -8.13
N LEU A 104 -6.67 7.40 -8.69
CA LEU A 104 -7.75 8.00 -7.91
C LEU A 104 -8.38 7.01 -6.92
N LYS A 105 -8.84 5.85 -7.39
CA LYS A 105 -9.47 4.84 -6.52
C LYS A 105 -8.47 4.22 -5.55
N TYR A 106 -7.20 4.06 -5.95
CA TYR A 106 -6.16 3.49 -5.09
C TYR A 106 -5.86 4.41 -3.89
N LEU A 107 -5.66 5.70 -4.14
CA LEU A 107 -5.44 6.69 -3.08
C LEU A 107 -6.69 6.89 -2.22
N SER A 108 -7.89 6.88 -2.82
CA SER A 108 -9.14 6.92 -2.08
C SER A 108 -9.33 5.67 -1.21
N ALA A 109 -8.99 4.49 -1.71
CA ALA A 109 -8.99 3.27 -0.92
C ALA A 109 -8.01 3.37 0.26
N MET A 110 -6.79 3.84 0.02
CA MET A 110 -5.80 4.04 1.08
C MET A 110 -6.28 5.03 2.15
N LYS A 111 -7.04 6.06 1.77
CA LYS A 111 -7.63 7.03 2.70
C LYS A 111 -8.73 6.41 3.58
N HIS A 112 -9.58 5.56 3.02
CA HIS A 112 -10.81 5.10 3.69
C HIS A 112 -10.69 3.72 4.33
N LEU A 113 -9.75 2.88 3.89
CA LEU A 113 -9.47 1.59 4.51
C LEU A 113 -8.66 1.77 5.80
N ASP A 114 -8.67 0.76 6.67
CA ASP A 114 -8.09 0.87 8.00
C ASP A 114 -6.57 0.76 7.99
N PHE A 115 -6.01 -0.10 7.15
CA PHE A 115 -4.57 -0.30 7.04
C PHE A 115 -4.16 -0.89 5.69
N VAL A 116 -2.86 -0.92 5.42
CA VAL A 116 -2.26 -1.47 4.19
C VAL A 116 -1.45 -2.72 4.53
N ILE A 117 -1.58 -3.78 3.75
CA ILE A 117 -0.78 -5.00 3.85
C ILE A 117 -0.08 -5.28 2.52
N GLY A 118 1.17 -5.71 2.57
CA GLY A 118 1.90 -6.23 1.42
C GLY A 118 3.34 -5.77 1.36
N ASN A 119 3.88 -5.64 0.17
CA ASN A 119 5.27 -5.20 -0.02
C ASN A 119 5.39 -4.14 -1.13
N THR A 120 4.36 -3.33 -1.31
CA THR A 120 4.34 -2.24 -2.29
C THR A 120 5.09 -1.01 -1.79
N SER A 121 5.76 -0.30 -2.71
CA SER A 121 6.39 0.99 -2.37
C SER A 121 5.37 2.06 -1.97
N SER A 122 4.15 1.95 -2.43
CA SER A 122 3.06 2.86 -2.09
C SER A 122 2.74 2.82 -0.58
N GLY A 123 2.76 1.62 0.06
CA GLY A 123 2.63 1.50 1.50
C GLY A 123 3.72 2.27 2.25
N ILE A 124 4.97 2.28 1.73
CA ILE A 124 6.09 2.99 2.37
C ILE A 124 6.03 4.50 2.12
N ILE A 125 5.68 4.92 0.89
CA ILE A 125 5.80 6.32 0.46
C ILE A 125 4.52 7.11 0.72
N GLU A 126 3.35 6.52 0.47
CA GLU A 126 2.07 7.25 0.38
C GLU A 126 1.20 7.09 1.63
N ALA A 127 1.19 5.91 2.26
CA ALA A 127 0.27 5.61 3.36
C ALA A 127 0.44 6.50 4.60
N ALA A 128 1.65 7.01 4.86
CA ALA A 128 1.92 7.95 5.94
C ALA A 128 1.16 9.28 5.78
N SER A 129 0.88 9.72 4.53
CA SER A 129 0.07 10.91 4.25
C SER A 129 -1.40 10.75 4.65
N PHE A 130 -1.86 9.51 4.82
CA PHE A 130 -3.19 9.17 5.29
C PHE A 130 -3.18 8.68 6.74
N GLN A 131 -2.02 8.69 7.40
CA GLN A 131 -1.85 8.23 8.79
C GLN A 131 -2.30 6.78 8.99
N LYS A 132 -2.15 5.95 7.95
CA LYS A 132 -2.59 4.55 7.97
C LYS A 132 -1.48 3.62 8.43
N PRO A 133 -1.77 2.66 9.32
CA PRO A 133 -0.89 1.55 9.59
C PRO A 133 -0.51 0.78 8.33
N VAL A 134 0.72 0.33 8.24
CA VAL A 134 1.23 -0.46 7.12
C VAL A 134 1.94 -1.70 7.63
N ILE A 135 1.59 -2.85 7.09
CA ILE A 135 2.33 -4.09 7.31
C ILE A 135 3.15 -4.38 6.06
N ASN A 136 4.47 -4.19 6.16
CA ASN A 136 5.42 -4.46 5.09
C ASN A 136 5.94 -5.89 5.21
N ILE A 137 5.54 -6.77 4.30
CA ILE A 137 5.89 -8.20 4.33
C ILE A 137 7.17 -8.43 3.53
N GLY A 138 8.18 -9.06 4.17
CA GLY A 138 9.41 -9.47 3.52
C GLY A 138 10.39 -8.33 3.28
N ASN A 139 11.29 -8.53 2.30
CA ASN A 139 12.48 -7.68 2.14
C ASN A 139 12.45 -6.78 0.91
N ARG A 140 11.35 -6.77 0.15
CA ARG A 140 11.28 -5.99 -1.11
C ARG A 140 11.54 -4.50 -0.93
N GLN A 141 11.20 -3.95 0.23
CA GLN A 141 11.39 -2.55 0.57
C GLN A 141 12.63 -2.30 1.45
N LEU A 142 13.48 -3.31 1.64
CA LEU A 142 14.68 -3.20 2.48
C LEU A 142 15.57 -2.04 2.02
N GLY A 143 16.05 -1.24 2.97
CA GLY A 143 16.92 -0.08 2.72
C GLY A 143 16.17 1.21 2.36
N ARG A 144 14.84 1.18 2.21
CA ARG A 144 14.04 2.40 2.10
C ARG A 144 13.83 3.03 3.47
N LEU A 145 13.86 4.34 3.53
CA LEU A 145 13.41 5.07 4.71
C LEU A 145 11.93 4.79 4.94
N GLN A 146 11.52 4.69 6.19
CA GLN A 146 10.14 4.38 6.56
C GLN A 146 9.64 5.39 7.58
N SER A 147 8.40 5.85 7.41
CA SER A 147 7.69 6.58 8.45
C SER A 147 7.27 5.62 9.56
N LYS A 148 6.94 6.15 10.74
CA LYS A 148 6.69 5.36 11.95
C LYS A 148 5.41 4.50 11.92
N ASN A 149 4.57 4.66 10.90
CA ASN A 149 3.36 3.86 10.67
C ASN A 149 3.64 2.48 10.06
N VAL A 150 4.89 2.15 9.74
CA VAL A 150 5.26 0.88 9.08
C VAL A 150 5.70 -0.15 10.11
N ILE A 151 5.08 -1.34 10.01
CA ILE A 151 5.43 -2.55 10.75
C ILE A 151 6.12 -3.49 9.77
N ASP A 152 7.43 -3.71 9.90
CA ASP A 152 8.10 -4.76 9.13
C ASP A 152 7.74 -6.14 9.67
N SER A 153 7.31 -7.02 8.78
CA SER A 153 6.81 -8.35 9.14
C SER A 153 7.40 -9.44 8.27
N THR A 154 7.44 -10.64 8.82
CA THR A 154 7.58 -11.87 8.05
C THR A 154 6.22 -12.57 8.00
N ILE A 155 6.11 -13.61 7.15
CA ILE A 155 4.86 -14.39 7.06
C ILE A 155 4.54 -15.05 8.41
N GLU A 156 5.56 -15.48 9.15
CA GLU A 156 5.44 -16.11 10.47
C GLU A 156 4.89 -15.17 11.54
N LYS A 157 5.15 -13.87 11.41
CA LYS A 157 4.72 -12.81 12.34
C LYS A 157 3.50 -12.04 11.83
N LEU A 158 2.96 -12.40 10.68
CA LEU A 158 1.91 -11.60 10.01
C LEU A 158 0.66 -11.48 10.87
N GLU A 159 0.27 -12.53 11.58
CA GLU A 159 -0.89 -12.51 12.48
C GLU A 159 -0.71 -11.48 13.60
N ASP A 160 0.43 -11.51 14.29
CA ASP A 160 0.76 -10.54 15.35
C ASP A 160 0.82 -9.11 14.79
N SER A 161 1.35 -8.95 13.56
CA SER A 161 1.43 -7.65 12.89
C SER A 161 0.04 -7.11 12.54
N ILE A 162 -0.91 -7.97 12.15
CA ILE A 162 -2.30 -7.57 11.93
C ILE A 162 -2.93 -7.12 13.24
N PHE A 163 -2.78 -7.88 14.34
CA PHE A 163 -3.27 -7.47 15.65
C PHE A 163 -2.69 -6.13 16.10
N GLN A 164 -1.39 -5.90 15.88
CA GLN A 164 -0.76 -4.63 16.17
C GLN A 164 -1.36 -3.50 15.32
N ALA A 165 -1.47 -3.69 14.01
CA ALA A 165 -1.94 -2.65 13.07
C ALA A 165 -3.37 -2.17 13.35
N ILE A 166 -4.25 -3.06 13.86
CA ILE A 166 -5.64 -2.75 14.18
C ILE A 166 -5.85 -2.36 15.65
N SER A 167 -4.80 -2.35 16.49
CA SER A 167 -4.92 -1.96 17.88
C SER A 167 -5.15 -0.44 18.01
N ASP A 168 -6.02 -0.05 18.94
CA ASP A 168 -6.32 1.37 19.20
C ASP A 168 -5.03 2.17 19.48
N SER A 169 -4.09 1.59 20.24
CA SER A 169 -2.83 2.24 20.58
C SER A 169 -1.94 2.51 19.37
N PHE A 170 -1.90 1.59 18.39
CA PHE A 170 -1.09 1.81 17.18
C PHE A 170 -1.79 2.74 16.18
N ILE A 171 -3.13 2.68 16.10
CA ILE A 171 -3.92 3.61 15.30
C ILE A 171 -3.72 5.04 15.85
N GLU A 172 -3.84 5.23 17.16
CA GLU A 172 -3.58 6.52 17.81
C GLU A 172 -2.15 7.01 17.55
N TYR A 173 -1.16 6.13 17.67
CA TYR A 173 0.24 6.44 17.34
C TYR A 173 0.40 6.89 15.88
N CYS A 174 -0.36 6.32 14.94
CA CYS A 174 -0.30 6.69 13.53
C CYS A 174 -0.89 8.08 13.25
N ASN A 175 -1.79 8.61 14.08
CA ASN A 175 -2.40 9.94 13.89
C ASN A 175 -1.37 11.08 13.94
N ASP A 176 -0.24 10.87 14.63
CA ASP A 176 0.85 11.85 14.75
C ASP A 176 1.98 11.62 13.73
N VAL A 177 1.80 10.68 12.82
CA VAL A 177 2.84 10.35 11.83
C VAL A 177 2.92 11.44 10.75
N VAL A 178 4.11 11.97 10.58
CA VAL A 178 4.47 12.87 9.48
C VAL A 178 5.11 12.05 8.37
N ASN A 179 4.70 12.28 7.13
CA ASN A 179 5.28 11.60 5.98
C ASN A 179 6.70 12.13 5.71
N ILE A 180 7.70 11.26 5.87
CA ILE A 180 9.11 11.61 5.65
C ILE A 180 9.45 11.85 4.16
N TYR A 181 8.56 11.46 3.24
CA TYR A 181 8.72 11.66 1.81
C TYR A 181 8.20 13.02 1.32
N GLY A 182 7.64 13.84 2.18
CA GLY A 182 7.22 15.21 1.87
C GLY A 182 5.77 15.50 2.22
N ASP A 183 5.40 16.74 1.93
CA ASP A 183 4.12 17.36 2.28
C ASP A 183 3.23 17.70 1.06
N GLY A 184 3.65 17.30 -0.14
CA GLY A 184 2.93 17.60 -1.39
C GLY A 184 3.42 18.83 -2.13
N SER A 185 4.60 19.33 -1.79
CA SER A 185 5.23 20.49 -2.45
C SER A 185 6.46 20.13 -3.31
N ALA A 186 6.68 18.84 -3.57
CA ALA A 186 7.88 18.35 -4.26
C ALA A 186 8.04 18.97 -5.66
N SER A 187 6.98 19.05 -6.45
CA SER A 187 7.02 19.64 -7.81
C SER A 187 7.45 21.11 -7.77
N HIS A 188 6.93 21.89 -6.82
CA HIS A 188 7.33 23.28 -6.63
C HIS A 188 8.81 23.40 -6.28
N HIS A 189 9.30 22.60 -5.34
CA HIS A 189 10.71 22.60 -4.94
C HIS A 189 11.63 22.17 -6.09
N ILE A 190 11.20 21.23 -6.94
CA ILE A 190 11.95 20.81 -8.13
C ILE A 190 12.08 21.98 -9.10
N VAL A 191 10.97 22.64 -9.46
CA VAL A 191 10.96 23.78 -10.38
C VAL A 191 11.84 24.90 -9.85
N THR A 192 11.64 25.32 -8.61
CA THR A 192 12.46 26.38 -7.97
C THR A 192 13.96 26.01 -7.97
N SER A 193 14.29 24.74 -7.71
CA SER A 193 15.69 24.29 -7.74
C SER A 193 16.28 24.37 -9.14
N LEU A 194 15.51 24.04 -10.18
CA LEU A 194 15.95 24.11 -11.57
C LEU A 194 16.13 25.55 -12.04
N GLU A 195 15.19 26.44 -11.69
CA GLU A 195 15.27 27.88 -12.04
C GLU A 195 16.48 28.56 -11.41
N ASN A 196 16.88 28.14 -10.22
CA ASN A 196 18.05 28.68 -9.52
C ASN A 196 19.38 28.05 -9.96
N GLN A 197 19.37 27.03 -10.84
CA GLN A 197 20.61 26.44 -11.36
C GLN A 197 21.15 27.26 -12.54
N ASN A 198 22.39 27.68 -12.43
CA ASN A 198 23.14 28.25 -13.57
C ASN A 198 23.50 27.09 -14.51
N LEU A 199 22.60 26.78 -15.46
CA LEU A 199 22.82 25.74 -16.45
C LEU A 199 23.86 26.25 -17.47
N SER A 200 25.15 26.19 -17.13
CA SER A 200 26.22 26.39 -18.12
C SER A 200 26.03 25.36 -19.23
N PRO A 201 26.16 25.73 -20.52
CA PRO A 201 25.99 24.82 -21.62
C PRO A 201 26.93 23.63 -21.44
N ILE A 202 26.37 22.40 -21.44
CA ILE A 202 27.15 21.19 -21.44
C ILE A 202 28.05 21.22 -22.64
N LYS A 203 29.37 21.44 -22.43
CA LYS A 203 30.33 21.30 -23.50
C LYS A 203 30.24 19.87 -24.04
N LYS A 204 29.86 19.75 -25.33
CA LYS A 204 29.90 18.50 -26.07
C LYS A 204 31.34 18.00 -26.19
#